data_d2769b067fe6d13081f3ed89594e5a48
#
_entry.id   d2769b067fe6d13081f3ed89594e5a48
#
_cell.length_a   1.000
_cell.length_b   1.000
_cell.length_c   1.000
_cell.angle_alpha   90.00
_cell.angle_beta   90.00
_cell.angle_gamma   90.00
#
_symmetry.space_group_name_H-M   'P 1'
#
loop_
_entity.id
_entity.type
_entity.pdbx_description
1 polymer ?
#
loop_
_entity_poly.entity_id
_entity_poly.type
_entity_poly.pdbx_seq_one_letter_code
_entity_poly.pdbx_strand_id
1 'polypeptide(L)'
;MKKIILLASTVITLFAFTTLTNWKSDKAHSQLGFSITHLGISEVNGSFKNFDVNITSSKDDFSDAVVEATADIASINTGIEMRDKHLAGPDFFNAEKNPRLTFKSTSITPAGKNNYKLAGNLNLNGVTKPVTLDLWYRGTIENPMSKAPTSGFQVTGTIKRSDFNLGASFPAPMLSDEVKIKADGEFAKQ
;
A
#
# COMPACT_ATOMS: atom_id res chain seq x y z
N MET A 1 8.08 24.26 70.02
CA MET A 1 7.11 23.59 69.13
C MET A 1 7.50 23.89 67.69
N LYS A 2 8.14 22.92 66.99
CA LYS A 2 8.60 23.11 65.57
C LYS A 2 7.47 22.66 64.68
N LYS A 3 6.92 23.57 63.84
CA LYS A 3 5.91 23.24 62.83
C LYS A 3 6.62 22.69 61.60
N ILE A 4 6.39 21.41 61.25
CA ILE A 4 6.84 20.80 60.00
C ILE A 4 5.78 21.14 58.94
N ILE A 5 6.16 21.93 57.95
CA ILE A 5 5.32 22.20 56.77
C ILE A 5 5.64 21.10 55.73
N LEU A 6 4.68 20.21 55.51
CA LEU A 6 4.76 19.17 54.50
C LEU A 6 4.38 19.78 53.14
N LEU A 7 5.35 19.97 52.27
CA LEU A 7 5.11 20.44 50.91
C LEU A 7 4.66 19.24 50.06
N ALA A 8 3.38 19.15 49.74
CA ALA A 8 2.86 18.17 48.80
C ALA A 8 3.19 18.61 47.35
N SER A 9 4.15 17.93 46.74
CA SER A 9 4.50 18.14 45.34
C SER A 9 3.50 17.39 44.47
N THR A 10 2.57 18.11 43.81
CA THR A 10 1.62 17.55 42.87
C THR A 10 2.34 17.36 41.52
N VAL A 11 2.66 16.12 41.16
CA VAL A 11 3.18 15.76 39.83
C VAL A 11 2.03 15.78 38.84
N ILE A 12 1.96 16.81 38.03
CA ILE A 12 1.02 16.88 36.91
C ILE A 12 1.62 16.07 35.74
N THR A 13 1.11 14.87 35.52
CA THR A 13 1.45 14.05 34.35
C THR A 13 0.72 14.62 33.12
N LEU A 14 1.42 15.35 32.27
CA LEU A 14 0.88 15.76 30.95
C LEU A 14 0.80 14.50 30.06
N PHE A 15 -0.40 14.03 29.80
CA PHE A 15 -0.66 13.09 28.72
C PHE A 15 -0.61 13.86 27.40
N ALA A 16 0.44 13.65 26.61
CA ALA A 16 0.48 14.12 25.23
C ALA A 16 -0.49 13.25 24.40
N PHE A 17 -1.61 13.82 24.00
CA PHE A 17 -2.48 13.18 23.00
C PHE A 17 -1.81 13.30 21.65
N THR A 18 -1.33 12.16 21.12
CA THR A 18 -0.88 12.09 19.72
C THR A 18 -2.12 12.05 18.81
N THR A 19 -2.30 13.05 17.99
CA THR A 19 -3.39 13.07 17.01
C THR A 19 -3.00 12.25 15.78
N LEU A 20 -3.83 11.26 15.44
CA LEU A 20 -3.69 10.52 14.18
C LEU A 20 -4.03 11.45 13.01
N THR A 21 -3.16 11.48 12.04
CA THR A 21 -3.33 12.23 10.79
C THR A 21 -3.63 11.27 9.66
N ASN A 22 -4.66 11.58 8.86
CA ASN A 22 -5.00 10.84 7.65
C ASN A 22 -4.35 11.49 6.44
N TRP A 23 -3.84 10.65 5.55
CA TRP A 23 -3.27 11.02 4.27
C TRP A 23 -3.95 10.21 3.19
N LYS A 24 -4.50 10.89 2.19
CA LYS A 24 -5.24 10.26 1.10
C LYS A 24 -4.50 10.40 -0.22
N SER A 25 -4.47 9.33 -1.02
CA SER A 25 -3.83 9.34 -2.32
C SER A 25 -4.47 10.36 -3.26
N ASP A 26 -3.62 11.15 -3.92
CA ASP A 26 -4.00 11.97 -5.08
C ASP A 26 -4.05 11.06 -6.31
N LYS A 27 -5.24 10.87 -6.87
CA LYS A 27 -5.46 9.98 -8.01
C LYS A 27 -4.75 10.45 -9.28
N ALA A 28 -4.54 11.74 -9.44
CA ALA A 28 -3.86 12.28 -10.61
C ALA A 28 -2.34 12.03 -10.59
N HIS A 29 -1.77 11.91 -9.39
CA HIS A 29 -0.34 11.76 -9.18
C HIS A 29 0.01 10.44 -8.48
N SER A 30 -0.86 9.43 -8.59
CA SER A 30 -0.64 8.12 -8.00
C SER A 30 -0.90 7.00 -9.00
N GLN A 31 -0.14 5.92 -8.85
CA GLN A 31 -0.26 4.72 -9.70
C GLN A 31 -0.13 3.46 -8.84
N LEU A 32 -0.98 2.47 -9.12
CA LEU A 32 -0.84 1.11 -8.61
C LEU A 32 -0.58 0.17 -9.80
N GLY A 33 0.67 -0.25 -9.96
CA GLY A 33 1.14 -1.02 -11.09
C GLY A 33 1.70 -2.39 -10.70
N PHE A 34 1.80 -3.24 -11.71
CA PHE A 34 2.45 -4.55 -11.63
C PHE A 34 3.17 -4.89 -12.93
N SER A 35 4.13 -5.83 -12.84
CA SER A 35 4.70 -6.48 -14.04
C SER A 35 4.88 -7.96 -13.85
N ILE A 36 4.79 -8.72 -14.95
CA ILE A 36 4.95 -10.17 -15.00
C ILE A 36 5.77 -10.56 -16.23
N THR A 37 6.66 -11.55 -16.09
CA THR A 37 7.43 -12.06 -17.22
C THR A 37 6.59 -13.03 -18.05
N HIS A 38 6.56 -12.81 -19.35
CA HIS A 38 5.86 -13.63 -20.36
C HIS A 38 6.88 -14.38 -21.22
N LEU A 39 6.68 -15.70 -21.38
CA LEU A 39 7.55 -16.63 -22.12
C LEU A 39 9.02 -16.60 -21.67
N GLY A 40 9.33 -16.08 -20.48
CA GLY A 40 10.68 -15.97 -19.96
C GLY A 40 11.54 -14.87 -20.64
N ILE A 41 11.00 -14.09 -21.59
CA ILE A 41 11.77 -13.18 -22.46
C ILE A 41 11.26 -11.74 -22.52
N SER A 42 10.05 -11.46 -22.01
CA SER A 42 9.47 -10.11 -22.04
C SER A 42 8.68 -9.82 -20.78
N GLU A 43 8.53 -8.54 -20.44
CA GLU A 43 7.67 -8.12 -19.36
C GLU A 43 6.36 -7.54 -19.89
N VAL A 44 5.24 -8.00 -19.30
CA VAL A 44 3.93 -7.38 -19.45
C VAL A 44 3.68 -6.51 -18.24
N ASN A 45 3.45 -5.22 -18.48
CA ASN A 45 3.10 -4.26 -17.46
C ASN A 45 1.59 -4.03 -17.41
N GLY A 46 1.06 -3.78 -16.23
CA GLY A 46 -0.32 -3.42 -16.01
C GLY A 46 -0.49 -2.51 -14.81
N SER A 47 -1.67 -1.94 -14.68
CA SER A 47 -2.07 -1.10 -13.54
C SER A 47 -3.56 -1.24 -13.27
N PHE A 48 -3.97 -0.81 -12.06
CA PHE A 48 -5.38 -0.61 -11.74
C PHE A 48 -5.68 0.89 -11.81
N LYS A 49 -6.65 1.28 -12.63
CA LYS A 49 -7.02 2.69 -12.81
C LYS A 49 -7.89 3.23 -11.67
N ASN A 50 -8.66 2.36 -11.04
CA ASN A 50 -9.56 2.72 -9.94
C ASN A 50 -9.06 2.06 -8.65
N PHE A 51 -8.40 2.86 -7.82
CA PHE A 51 -7.86 2.44 -6.53
C PHE A 51 -7.92 3.59 -5.54
N ASP A 52 -7.90 3.27 -4.26
CA ASP A 52 -7.78 4.20 -3.15
C ASP A 52 -6.73 3.69 -2.17
N VAL A 53 -5.90 4.61 -1.66
CA VAL A 53 -4.94 4.31 -0.59
C VAL A 53 -5.08 5.38 0.49
N ASN A 54 -5.22 4.92 1.73
CA ASN A 54 -5.23 5.77 2.92
C ASN A 54 -4.03 5.40 3.79
N ILE A 55 -3.35 6.40 4.31
CA ILE A 55 -2.27 6.25 5.28
C ILE A 55 -2.66 7.01 6.53
N THR A 56 -2.59 6.36 7.69
CA THR A 56 -2.81 7.00 8.99
C THR A 56 -1.52 6.94 9.78
N SER A 57 -1.05 8.06 10.32
CA SER A 57 0.16 8.13 11.14
C SER A 57 0.04 9.22 12.20
N SER A 58 0.65 9.03 13.35
CA SER A 58 0.82 10.07 14.38
C SER A 58 2.21 10.71 14.34
N LYS A 59 3.13 10.18 13.51
CA LYS A 59 4.51 10.63 13.41
C LYS A 59 4.83 11.21 12.02
N ASP A 60 5.68 12.22 12.01
CA ASP A 60 6.09 12.89 10.78
C ASP A 60 7.00 12.02 9.89
N ASP A 61 7.66 11.02 10.46
CA ASP A 61 8.49 10.05 9.74
C ASP A 61 7.73 8.82 9.26
N PHE A 62 6.44 8.72 9.57
CA PHE A 62 5.56 7.60 9.23
C PHE A 62 6.01 6.23 9.78
N SER A 63 6.86 6.21 10.82
CA SER A 63 7.34 4.94 11.42
C SER A 63 6.26 4.16 12.17
N ASP A 64 5.08 4.73 12.37
CA ASP A 64 3.88 4.12 12.96
C ASP A 64 2.71 4.01 11.96
N ALA A 65 2.99 4.21 10.66
CA ALA A 65 1.95 4.29 9.66
C ALA A 65 1.13 3.00 9.54
N VAL A 66 -0.18 3.18 9.44
CA VAL A 66 -1.12 2.15 9.01
C VAL A 66 -1.54 2.47 7.58
N VAL A 67 -1.36 1.51 6.68
CA VAL A 67 -1.65 1.64 5.25
C VAL A 67 -2.80 0.74 4.88
N GLU A 68 -3.83 1.29 4.26
CA GLU A 68 -4.96 0.56 3.70
C GLU A 68 -5.10 0.91 2.22
N ALA A 69 -5.14 -0.12 1.37
CA ALA A 69 -5.31 0.04 -0.06
C ALA A 69 -6.43 -0.85 -0.59
N THR A 70 -7.18 -0.33 -1.56
CA THR A 70 -8.18 -1.09 -2.32
C THR A 70 -8.05 -0.76 -3.79
N ALA A 71 -8.31 -1.73 -4.67
CA ALA A 71 -8.46 -1.46 -6.10
C ALA A 71 -9.58 -2.32 -6.71
N ASP A 72 -10.30 -1.74 -7.65
CA ASP A 72 -11.33 -2.44 -8.39
C ASP A 72 -10.68 -3.30 -9.48
N ILE A 73 -10.92 -4.60 -9.47
CA ILE A 73 -10.34 -5.56 -10.43
C ILE A 73 -10.78 -5.22 -11.87
N ALA A 74 -12.01 -4.81 -12.07
CA ALA A 74 -12.52 -4.41 -13.40
C ALA A 74 -11.79 -3.19 -14.00
N SER A 75 -11.00 -2.47 -13.20
CA SER A 75 -10.20 -1.33 -13.65
C SER A 75 -8.79 -1.70 -14.13
N ILE A 76 -8.48 -3.00 -14.20
CA ILE A 76 -7.20 -3.48 -14.70
C ILE A 76 -6.95 -2.98 -16.12
N ASN A 77 -5.72 -2.54 -16.37
CA ASN A 77 -5.31 -2.01 -17.66
C ASN A 77 -3.88 -2.44 -17.98
N THR A 78 -3.73 -3.20 -19.04
CA THR A 78 -2.43 -3.63 -19.59
C THR A 78 -2.17 -3.05 -20.99
N GLY A 79 -3.04 -2.14 -21.45
CA GLY A 79 -2.98 -1.54 -22.78
C GLY A 79 -3.61 -2.39 -23.89
N ILE A 80 -4.14 -3.58 -23.58
CA ILE A 80 -4.81 -4.47 -24.54
C ILE A 80 -6.14 -4.94 -23.94
N GLU A 81 -7.24 -4.42 -24.47
CA GLU A 81 -8.60 -4.66 -23.96
C GLU A 81 -8.97 -6.16 -23.84
N MET A 82 -8.59 -6.96 -24.84
CA MET A 82 -8.87 -8.41 -24.82
C MET A 82 -8.16 -9.09 -23.66
N ARG A 83 -6.92 -8.70 -23.37
CA ARG A 83 -6.16 -9.22 -22.22
C ARG A 83 -6.76 -8.74 -20.91
N ASP A 84 -7.16 -7.48 -20.82
CA ASP A 84 -7.78 -6.92 -19.62
C ASP A 84 -9.09 -7.65 -19.28
N LYS A 85 -9.93 -7.95 -20.27
CA LYS A 85 -11.14 -8.78 -20.10
C LYS A 85 -10.81 -10.20 -19.63
N HIS A 86 -9.77 -10.82 -20.22
CA HIS A 86 -9.34 -12.16 -19.80
C HIS A 86 -8.82 -12.17 -18.36
N LEU A 87 -8.01 -11.18 -17.98
CA LEU A 87 -7.52 -11.03 -16.61
C LEU A 87 -8.65 -10.83 -15.59
N ALA A 88 -9.70 -10.09 -15.94
CA ALA A 88 -10.87 -9.94 -15.09
C ALA A 88 -11.73 -11.23 -14.99
N GLY A 89 -11.53 -12.18 -15.89
CA GLY A 89 -12.29 -13.44 -15.99
C GLY A 89 -11.89 -14.50 -14.95
N PRO A 90 -12.59 -15.66 -14.98
CA PRO A 90 -12.47 -16.72 -13.98
C PRO A 90 -11.12 -17.41 -13.96
N ASP A 91 -10.34 -17.37 -15.04
CA ASP A 91 -9.00 -17.96 -15.10
C ASP A 91 -7.97 -17.19 -14.27
N PHE A 92 -8.27 -15.92 -13.96
CA PHE A 92 -7.40 -15.01 -13.21
C PHE A 92 -8.11 -14.42 -12.00
N PHE A 93 -8.48 -13.16 -12.08
CA PHE A 93 -8.98 -12.41 -10.90
C PHE A 93 -10.43 -12.72 -10.54
N ASN A 94 -11.23 -13.26 -11.47
CA ASN A 94 -12.64 -13.56 -11.28
C ASN A 94 -13.40 -12.37 -10.67
N ALA A 95 -13.36 -11.24 -11.37
CA ALA A 95 -13.88 -9.94 -10.90
C ALA A 95 -15.36 -9.98 -10.51
N GLU A 96 -16.14 -10.88 -11.11
CA GLU A 96 -17.56 -11.08 -10.76
C GLU A 96 -17.72 -11.56 -9.32
N LYS A 97 -16.88 -12.50 -8.86
CA LYS A 97 -16.92 -13.02 -7.49
C LYS A 97 -16.04 -12.19 -6.54
N ASN A 98 -14.94 -11.68 -7.04
CA ASN A 98 -13.92 -10.95 -6.27
C ASN A 98 -13.68 -9.58 -6.89
N PRO A 99 -14.62 -8.62 -6.74
CA PRO A 99 -14.56 -7.34 -7.46
C PRO A 99 -13.40 -6.45 -7.02
N ARG A 100 -12.77 -6.73 -5.87
CA ARG A 100 -11.71 -5.89 -5.29
C ARG A 100 -10.54 -6.71 -4.80
N LEU A 101 -9.34 -6.15 -4.98
CA LEU A 101 -8.18 -6.47 -4.16
C LEU A 101 -8.15 -5.53 -2.95
N THR A 102 -7.62 -6.00 -1.82
CA THR A 102 -7.42 -5.16 -0.63
C THR A 102 -6.09 -5.50 0.03
N PHE A 103 -5.44 -4.47 0.58
CA PHE A 103 -4.27 -4.62 1.43
C PHE A 103 -4.49 -3.83 2.72
N LYS A 104 -4.12 -4.43 3.85
CA LYS A 104 -4.07 -3.75 5.14
C LYS A 104 -2.78 -4.11 5.86
N SER A 105 -2.00 -3.08 6.20
CA SER A 105 -0.76 -3.28 6.93
C SER A 105 -1.02 -3.81 8.34
N THR A 106 -0.11 -4.66 8.82
CA THR A 106 -0.08 -5.19 10.20
C THR A 106 1.10 -4.65 10.98
N SER A 107 2.18 -4.29 10.27
CA SER A 107 3.33 -3.62 10.89
C SER A 107 4.14 -2.84 9.86
N ILE A 108 4.86 -1.84 10.36
CA ILE A 108 5.86 -1.09 9.62
C ILE A 108 7.14 -1.07 10.46
N THR A 109 8.28 -1.43 9.86
CA THR A 109 9.56 -1.49 10.56
C THR A 109 10.63 -0.75 9.78
N PRO A 110 11.45 0.11 10.42
CA PRO A 110 12.52 0.82 9.74
C PRO A 110 13.52 -0.14 9.06
N ALA A 111 13.94 0.20 7.84
CA ALA A 111 14.89 -0.55 7.02
C ALA A 111 15.96 0.35 6.39
N GLY A 112 16.29 1.45 7.04
CA GLY A 112 17.22 2.48 6.59
C GLY A 112 16.58 3.87 6.60
N LYS A 113 17.34 4.89 6.18
CA LYS A 113 16.83 6.26 6.15
C LYS A 113 15.63 6.36 5.20
N ASN A 114 14.46 6.70 5.73
CA ASN A 114 13.19 6.85 5.00
C ASN A 114 12.72 5.56 4.29
N ASN A 115 13.32 4.40 4.62
CA ASN A 115 12.91 3.10 4.08
C ASN A 115 12.34 2.23 5.19
N TYR A 116 11.32 1.47 4.85
CA TYR A 116 10.57 0.63 5.78
C TYR A 116 10.23 -0.72 5.14
N LYS A 117 10.13 -1.76 5.96
CA LYS A 117 9.42 -2.99 5.61
C LYS A 117 7.97 -2.84 6.06
N LEU A 118 7.05 -2.92 5.11
CA LEU A 118 5.62 -2.84 5.31
C LEU A 118 5.04 -4.25 5.22
N ALA A 119 4.77 -4.87 6.36
CA ALA A 119 4.07 -6.16 6.39
C ALA A 119 2.57 -5.93 6.47
N GLY A 120 1.79 -6.80 5.83
CA GLY A 120 0.34 -6.70 5.82
C GLY A 120 -0.34 -7.91 5.19
N ASN A 121 -1.67 -7.90 5.24
CA ASN A 121 -2.50 -8.92 4.63
C ASN A 121 -3.01 -8.41 3.27
N LEU A 122 -2.64 -9.12 2.20
CA LEU A 122 -3.15 -8.91 0.86
C LEU A 122 -4.28 -9.90 0.59
N ASN A 123 -5.46 -9.40 0.27
CA ASN A 123 -6.55 -10.21 -0.28
C ASN A 123 -6.59 -10.02 -1.80
N LEU A 124 -6.48 -11.13 -2.52
CA LEU A 124 -6.48 -11.16 -3.96
C LEU A 124 -7.18 -12.44 -4.43
N ASN A 125 -8.13 -12.31 -5.37
CA ASN A 125 -8.95 -13.43 -5.85
C ASN A 125 -9.62 -14.23 -4.70
N GLY A 126 -10.08 -13.55 -3.65
CA GLY A 126 -10.71 -14.17 -2.47
C GLY A 126 -9.75 -14.87 -1.50
N VAL A 127 -8.44 -14.88 -1.79
CA VAL A 127 -7.41 -15.49 -0.95
C VAL A 127 -6.67 -14.39 -0.19
N THR A 128 -6.54 -14.54 1.12
CA THR A 128 -5.78 -13.61 1.97
C THR A 128 -4.44 -14.24 2.37
N LYS A 129 -3.35 -13.54 2.09
CA LYS A 129 -1.98 -13.96 2.46
C LYS A 129 -1.21 -12.81 3.10
N PRO A 130 -0.34 -13.11 4.07
CA PRO A 130 0.63 -12.14 4.56
C PRO A 130 1.69 -11.88 3.48
N VAL A 131 1.99 -10.60 3.27
CA VAL A 131 3.05 -10.15 2.36
C VAL A 131 3.90 -9.09 3.05
N THR A 132 5.16 -8.96 2.62
CA THR A 132 6.05 -7.89 3.07
C THR A 132 6.56 -7.13 1.86
N LEU A 133 6.34 -5.82 1.87
CA LEU A 133 6.69 -4.89 0.80
C LEU A 133 7.76 -3.92 1.30
N ASP A 134 8.52 -3.35 0.38
CA ASP A 134 9.44 -2.26 0.64
C ASP A 134 8.70 -0.94 0.43
N LEU A 135 8.71 -0.08 1.45
CA LEU A 135 8.13 1.26 1.40
C LEU A 135 9.26 2.29 1.52
N TRP A 136 9.32 3.20 0.57
CA TRP A 136 10.18 4.37 0.60
C TRP A 136 9.34 5.64 0.79
N TYR A 137 9.57 6.35 1.90
CA TYR A 137 9.04 7.68 2.16
C TYR A 137 9.96 8.71 1.52
N ARG A 138 9.47 9.44 0.53
CA ARG A 138 10.26 10.41 -0.25
C ARG A 138 10.35 11.78 0.40
N GLY A 139 9.52 12.06 1.40
CA GLY A 139 9.44 13.32 2.11
C GLY A 139 8.07 13.97 2.01
N THR A 140 7.91 15.06 2.76
CA THR A 140 6.71 15.89 2.77
C THR A 140 7.07 17.32 2.36
N ILE A 141 6.25 17.91 1.50
CA ILE A 141 6.34 19.31 1.07
C ILE A 141 4.99 20.01 1.26
N GLU A 142 4.99 21.33 1.30
CA GLU A 142 3.78 22.10 1.08
C GLU A 142 3.49 22.11 -0.43
N ASN A 143 2.32 21.64 -0.83
CA ASN A 143 1.91 21.67 -2.23
C ASN A 143 1.72 23.12 -2.68
N PRO A 144 2.41 23.57 -3.74
CA PRO A 144 2.39 24.98 -4.15
C PRO A 144 1.00 25.47 -4.59
N MET A 145 0.12 24.59 -5.02
CA MET A 145 -1.23 24.91 -5.49
C MET A 145 -2.26 24.86 -4.36
N SER A 146 -2.36 23.71 -3.67
CA SER A 146 -3.36 23.48 -2.62
C SER A 146 -2.97 24.03 -1.25
N LYS A 147 -1.66 24.36 -1.03
CA LYS A 147 -1.06 24.74 0.26
C LYS A 147 -1.16 23.65 1.34
N ALA A 148 -1.68 22.50 1.01
CA ALA A 148 -1.74 21.38 1.93
C ALA A 148 -0.41 20.61 2.00
N PRO A 149 -0.01 20.10 3.18
CA PRO A 149 1.10 19.17 3.28
C PRO A 149 0.84 17.95 2.39
N THR A 150 1.82 17.60 1.55
CA THR A 150 1.74 16.49 0.61
C THR A 150 2.98 15.62 0.76
N SER A 151 2.77 14.33 0.98
CA SER A 151 3.83 13.33 1.19
C SER A 151 3.95 12.39 0.00
N GLY A 152 5.19 12.11 -0.42
CA GLY A 152 5.47 11.15 -1.49
C GLY A 152 5.87 9.79 -0.95
N PHE A 153 5.30 8.72 -1.53
CA PHE A 153 5.65 7.34 -1.19
C PHE A 153 5.84 6.49 -2.44
N GLN A 154 6.73 5.50 -2.33
CA GLN A 154 6.82 4.40 -3.27
C GLN A 154 6.78 3.09 -2.50
N VAL A 155 6.02 2.13 -3.02
CA VAL A 155 5.99 0.75 -2.51
C VAL A 155 6.40 -0.18 -3.64
N THR A 156 7.31 -1.11 -3.33
CA THR A 156 7.73 -2.17 -4.25
C THR A 156 7.70 -3.52 -3.55
N GLY A 157 7.57 -4.58 -4.32
CA GLY A 157 7.62 -5.94 -3.80
C GLY A 157 7.38 -6.99 -4.87
N THR A 158 7.46 -8.24 -4.47
CA THR A 158 7.17 -9.38 -5.33
C THR A 158 6.24 -10.32 -4.60
N ILE A 159 5.21 -10.79 -5.28
CA ILE A 159 4.29 -11.82 -4.80
C ILE A 159 4.31 -13.01 -5.78
N LYS A 160 3.89 -14.17 -5.32
CA LYS A 160 3.62 -15.31 -6.18
C LYS A 160 2.14 -15.35 -6.54
N ARG A 161 1.82 -15.33 -7.84
CA ARG A 161 0.43 -15.42 -8.28
C ARG A 161 -0.24 -16.75 -7.91
N SER A 162 0.55 -17.82 -7.83
CA SER A 162 0.08 -19.15 -7.39
C SER A 162 -0.45 -19.14 -5.96
N ASP A 163 0.09 -18.31 -5.07
CA ASP A 163 -0.40 -18.15 -3.70
C ASP A 163 -1.85 -17.63 -3.64
N PHE A 164 -2.33 -17.03 -4.73
CA PHE A 164 -3.67 -16.45 -4.87
C PHE A 164 -4.52 -17.16 -5.94
N ASN A 165 -4.10 -18.35 -6.39
CA ASN A 165 -4.80 -19.14 -7.42
C ASN A 165 -5.02 -18.38 -8.74
N LEU A 166 -4.13 -17.47 -9.12
CA LEU A 166 -4.24 -16.68 -10.34
C LEU A 166 -3.58 -17.40 -11.52
N GLY A 167 -4.36 -17.67 -12.59
CA GLY A 167 -3.87 -18.19 -13.85
C GLY A 167 -3.20 -19.57 -13.73
N ALA A 168 -3.78 -20.49 -12.97
CA ALA A 168 -3.22 -21.83 -12.74
C ALA A 168 -3.00 -22.61 -14.05
N SER A 169 -3.79 -22.34 -15.09
CA SER A 169 -3.67 -22.96 -16.42
C SER A 169 -2.49 -22.41 -17.26
N PHE A 170 -1.75 -21.43 -16.75
CA PHE A 170 -0.65 -20.75 -17.44
C PHE A 170 0.67 -20.94 -16.67
N PRO A 171 1.26 -22.17 -16.64
CA PRO A 171 2.49 -22.40 -15.89
C PRO A 171 3.71 -21.73 -16.53
N ALA A 172 4.80 -21.63 -15.76
CA ALA A 172 6.09 -21.22 -16.30
C ALA A 172 6.57 -22.20 -17.38
N PRO A 173 7.22 -21.74 -18.48
CA PRO A 173 7.67 -20.37 -18.71
C PRO A 173 6.63 -19.45 -19.38
N MET A 174 5.40 -19.93 -19.61
CA MET A 174 4.35 -19.12 -20.25
C MET A 174 4.09 -17.83 -19.48
N LEU A 175 3.85 -17.93 -18.18
CA LEU A 175 3.81 -16.79 -17.26
C LEU A 175 4.67 -17.10 -16.04
N SER A 176 5.52 -16.16 -15.62
CA SER A 176 6.26 -16.31 -14.36
C SER A 176 5.28 -16.43 -13.18
N ASP A 177 5.69 -17.14 -12.14
CA ASP A 177 4.93 -17.16 -10.90
C ASP A 177 5.08 -15.87 -10.11
N GLU A 178 6.26 -15.25 -10.22
CA GLU A 178 6.57 -13.97 -9.59
C GLU A 178 5.92 -12.81 -10.35
N VAL A 179 5.21 -11.98 -9.60
CA VAL A 179 4.62 -10.71 -10.05
C VAL A 179 5.25 -9.59 -9.23
N LYS A 180 5.90 -8.66 -9.92
CA LYS A 180 6.46 -7.46 -9.29
C LYS A 180 5.35 -6.43 -9.10
N ILE A 181 5.30 -5.82 -7.92
CA ILE A 181 4.37 -4.74 -7.57
C ILE A 181 5.17 -3.44 -7.48
N LYS A 182 4.61 -2.38 -8.03
CA LYS A 182 5.11 -1.01 -7.86
C LYS A 182 3.94 -0.05 -7.73
N ALA A 183 3.78 0.52 -6.55
CA ALA A 183 2.90 1.65 -6.31
C ALA A 183 3.74 2.91 -6.07
N ASP A 184 3.31 4.02 -6.61
CA ASP A 184 3.97 5.32 -6.47
C ASP A 184 2.89 6.39 -6.35
N GLY A 185 3.06 7.36 -5.44
CA GLY A 185 2.00 8.34 -5.30
C GLY A 185 2.29 9.47 -4.32
N GLU A 186 1.48 10.51 -4.50
CA GLU A 186 1.37 11.66 -3.62
C GLU A 186 0.14 11.52 -2.73
N PHE A 187 0.28 11.94 -1.48
CA PHE A 187 -0.76 11.82 -0.46
C PHE A 187 -0.94 13.16 0.24
N ALA A 188 -2.13 13.73 0.09
CA ALA A 188 -2.49 14.97 0.75
C ALA A 188 -2.99 14.72 2.18
N LYS A 189 -2.53 15.54 3.11
CA LYS A 189 -3.04 15.58 4.49
C LYS A 189 -4.51 15.99 4.48
N GLN A 190 -5.33 15.27 5.26
CA GLN A 190 -6.78 15.53 5.43
C GLN A 190 -7.04 16.29 6.72
#